data_905c868ad82952267e9bbea31b8694f4
#
_entry.id   905c868ad82952267e9bbea31b8694f4
#
_cell.length_a   1.000
_cell.length_b   1.000
_cell.length_c   1.000
_cell.angle_alpha   90.00
_cell.angle_beta   90.00
_cell.angle_gamma   90.00
#
_symmetry.space_group_name_H-M   'P 1'
#
loop_
_entity.id
_entity.type
_entity.pdbx_description
1 polymer ?
#
loop_
_entity_poly.entity_id
_entity_poly.type
_entity_poly.pdbx_seq_one_letter_code
_entity_poly.pdbx_strand_id
1 'polypeptide(L)'
;MSLQIRNDPFTQRLQQIGQWIAQGLLQPAAQALTEAQAQHPKDVRVALMGVRLAQQAGNLAGAVQAARRAVALEPGWFVAVTELALQLAAQGQFSEAMEHARHAVALAPKEPRVLHSAANVAQGAGDGKQALTWAQTALQLDPQNHPLRLDYAGMLYRERQYKQAQDEFNRVLQAQPGNEAALRNLLTCALQLGDQSEAQRLADVLIIRNPDDEQVRYWHAVAHGQTPKTQPEASVTGLFDDYAQRFDLHLVSGLKYRAPERVAQILLALRPDRRFNVLDLGCGTGLLGVYLGRLHGHLIGVDLSEKMIEQAARHGIYSRFHHVNILDALRDTPADHYEVITCLDALIYVGDLAPVIPNAFRILKAGGHFIFTCEAASEDEADLVLRPDSNRYAHKASAVERQCREAGFDEVQFEHLESLRNEGGKALPGFIVIARKPLAVPADAPAAA
;
A
#
# COMPACT_ATOMS: atom_id res chain seq x y z
N MET A 1 -28.36 27.12 8.58
CA MET A 1 -28.92 28.00 7.55
C MET A 1 -28.73 27.32 6.21
N SER A 2 -29.80 26.80 5.61
CA SER A 2 -29.67 26.18 4.27
C SER A 2 -29.25 27.29 3.30
N LEU A 3 -28.09 27.12 2.66
CA LEU A 3 -27.74 27.92 1.49
C LEU A 3 -28.82 27.66 0.43
N GLN A 4 -29.84 28.52 0.37
CA GLN A 4 -30.71 28.58 -0.80
C GLN A 4 -29.77 28.73 -2.00
N ILE A 5 -29.83 27.78 -2.91
CA ILE A 5 -29.14 27.86 -4.21
C ILE A 5 -29.68 29.13 -4.86
N ARG A 6 -28.97 30.23 -4.69
CA ARG A 6 -29.31 31.47 -5.35
C ARG A 6 -29.04 31.25 -6.84
N ASN A 7 -30.08 31.37 -7.66
CA ASN A 7 -29.98 31.27 -9.10
C ASN A 7 -29.49 32.62 -9.65
N ASP A 8 -28.34 33.08 -9.15
CA ASP A 8 -27.69 34.32 -9.55
C ASP A 8 -26.61 34.03 -10.63
N PRO A 9 -26.20 35.04 -11.41
CA PRO A 9 -25.20 34.87 -12.46
C PRO A 9 -23.86 34.33 -11.95
N PHE A 10 -23.50 34.62 -10.70
CA PHE A 10 -22.27 34.12 -10.10
C PHE A 10 -22.37 32.62 -9.77
N THR A 11 -23.52 32.13 -9.29
CA THR A 11 -23.77 30.70 -9.11
C THR A 11 -23.63 29.95 -10.46
N GLN A 12 -24.17 30.50 -11.55
CA GLN A 12 -24.03 29.92 -12.88
C GLN A 12 -22.55 29.87 -13.32
N ARG A 13 -21.77 30.92 -13.01
CA ARG A 13 -20.33 30.94 -13.29
C ARG A 13 -19.58 29.87 -12.52
N LEU A 14 -19.88 29.68 -11.23
CA LEU A 14 -19.27 28.59 -10.43
C LEU A 14 -19.68 27.21 -10.94
N GLN A 15 -20.91 27.02 -11.38
CA GLN A 15 -21.34 25.77 -12.00
C GLN A 15 -20.56 25.49 -13.28
N GLN A 16 -20.34 26.48 -14.13
CA GLN A 16 -19.54 26.36 -15.35
C GLN A 16 -18.09 25.98 -15.02
N ILE A 17 -17.47 26.60 -14.00
CA ILE A 17 -16.14 26.22 -13.53
C ILE A 17 -16.12 24.77 -13.05
N GLY A 18 -17.15 24.35 -12.28
CA GLY A 18 -17.28 22.98 -11.82
C GLY A 18 -17.40 21.96 -12.97
N GLN A 19 -18.12 22.32 -14.04
CA GLN A 19 -18.20 21.48 -15.24
C GLN A 19 -16.84 21.35 -15.95
N TRP A 20 -16.07 22.44 -16.08
CA TRP A 20 -14.74 22.39 -16.67
C TRP A 20 -13.79 21.51 -15.87
N ILE A 21 -13.84 21.62 -14.52
CA ILE A 21 -13.03 20.76 -13.64
C ILE A 21 -13.40 19.27 -13.88
N ALA A 22 -14.71 18.96 -13.91
CA ALA A 22 -15.18 17.59 -14.14
C ALA A 22 -14.79 17.03 -15.53
N GLN A 23 -14.63 17.89 -16.51
CA GLN A 23 -14.17 17.54 -17.87
C GLN A 23 -12.63 17.51 -18.01
N GLY A 24 -11.88 17.78 -16.95
CA GLY A 24 -10.42 17.87 -17.02
C GLY A 24 -9.87 19.13 -17.67
N LEU A 25 -10.72 20.13 -17.95
CA LEU A 25 -10.34 21.41 -18.53
C LEU A 25 -9.78 22.35 -17.44
N LEU A 26 -8.60 21.99 -16.90
CA LEU A 26 -8.06 22.62 -15.68
C LEU A 26 -7.58 24.06 -15.90
N GLN A 27 -6.98 24.37 -17.07
CA GLN A 27 -6.50 25.73 -17.35
C GLN A 27 -7.63 26.76 -17.45
N PRO A 28 -8.69 26.56 -18.27
CA PRO A 28 -9.85 27.46 -18.27
C PRO A 28 -10.51 27.59 -16.91
N ALA A 29 -10.63 26.47 -16.17
CA ALA A 29 -11.19 26.49 -14.82
C ALA A 29 -10.34 27.34 -13.86
N ALA A 30 -9.03 27.20 -13.89
CA ALA A 30 -8.12 27.98 -13.04
C ALA A 30 -8.20 29.49 -13.33
N GLN A 31 -8.20 29.87 -14.62
CA GLN A 31 -8.33 31.27 -15.01
C GLN A 31 -9.66 31.87 -14.52
N ALA A 32 -10.76 31.19 -14.79
CA ALA A 32 -12.08 31.66 -14.39
C ALA A 32 -12.26 31.70 -12.87
N LEU A 33 -11.62 30.77 -12.14
CA LEU A 33 -11.62 30.78 -10.68
C LEU A 33 -10.80 31.92 -10.11
N THR A 34 -9.68 32.30 -10.73
CA THR A 34 -8.87 33.45 -10.36
C THR A 34 -9.67 34.75 -10.54
N GLU A 35 -10.40 34.91 -11.65
CA GLU A 35 -11.29 36.02 -11.89
C GLU A 35 -12.43 36.07 -10.85
N ALA A 36 -13.08 34.92 -10.58
CA ALA A 36 -14.13 34.79 -9.58
C ALA A 36 -13.62 35.18 -8.18
N GLN A 37 -12.39 34.79 -7.83
CA GLN A 37 -11.76 35.13 -6.57
C GLN A 37 -11.45 36.62 -6.45
N ALA A 38 -11.02 37.28 -7.53
CA ALA A 38 -10.78 38.72 -7.54
C ALA A 38 -12.09 39.51 -7.36
N GLN A 39 -13.17 39.04 -7.97
CA GLN A 39 -14.48 39.69 -7.88
C GLN A 39 -15.21 39.40 -6.55
N HIS A 40 -15.05 38.18 -6.02
CA HIS A 40 -15.74 37.70 -4.82
C HIS A 40 -14.76 37.11 -3.79
N PRO A 41 -13.82 37.92 -3.23
CA PRO A 41 -12.72 37.40 -2.40
C PRO A 41 -13.15 36.80 -1.08
N LYS A 42 -14.38 37.08 -0.61
CA LYS A 42 -14.95 36.56 0.63
C LYS A 42 -16.01 35.46 0.41
N ASP A 43 -16.25 35.05 -0.83
CA ASP A 43 -17.20 33.97 -1.10
C ASP A 43 -16.52 32.61 -0.87
N VAL A 44 -16.98 31.89 0.15
CA VAL A 44 -16.44 30.57 0.53
C VAL A 44 -16.59 29.54 -0.57
N ARG A 45 -17.60 29.65 -1.45
CA ARG A 45 -17.83 28.72 -2.58
C ARG A 45 -16.64 28.75 -3.56
N VAL A 46 -16.02 29.94 -3.74
CA VAL A 46 -14.81 30.09 -4.57
C VAL A 46 -13.65 29.29 -3.98
N ALA A 47 -13.45 29.37 -2.67
CA ALA A 47 -12.42 28.61 -1.99
C ALA A 47 -12.66 27.09 -2.12
N LEU A 48 -13.90 26.61 -1.95
CA LEU A 48 -14.25 25.20 -2.15
C LEU A 48 -14.11 24.74 -3.60
N MET A 49 -14.37 25.63 -4.56
CA MET A 49 -14.09 25.31 -5.97
C MET A 49 -12.58 25.20 -6.22
N GLY A 50 -11.77 26.00 -5.52
CA GLY A 50 -10.31 25.89 -5.50
C GLY A 50 -9.82 24.54 -4.98
N VAL A 51 -10.47 23.97 -3.95
CA VAL A 51 -10.19 22.61 -3.48
C VAL A 51 -10.40 21.59 -4.60
N ARG A 52 -11.54 21.62 -5.26
CA ARG A 52 -11.88 20.69 -6.35
C ARG A 52 -10.89 20.79 -7.51
N LEU A 53 -10.52 22.01 -7.89
CA LEU A 53 -9.55 22.24 -8.96
C LEU A 53 -8.17 21.67 -8.58
N ALA A 54 -7.71 21.93 -7.35
CA ALA A 54 -6.44 21.44 -6.86
C ALA A 54 -6.41 19.91 -6.76
N GLN A 55 -7.50 19.28 -6.28
CA GLN A 55 -7.66 17.82 -6.27
C GLN A 55 -7.54 17.22 -7.66
N GLN A 56 -8.28 17.77 -8.64
CA GLN A 56 -8.26 17.27 -10.01
C GLN A 56 -6.89 17.47 -10.69
N ALA A 57 -6.13 18.47 -10.25
CA ALA A 57 -4.77 18.74 -10.69
C ALA A 57 -3.70 17.90 -9.95
N GLY A 58 -4.08 17.05 -9.00
CA GLY A 58 -3.14 16.31 -8.16
C GLY A 58 -2.36 17.19 -7.16
N ASN A 59 -2.75 18.45 -7.00
CA ASN A 59 -2.08 19.41 -6.12
C ASN A 59 -2.65 19.37 -4.70
N LEU A 60 -2.22 18.36 -3.91
CA LEU A 60 -2.69 18.17 -2.54
C LEU A 60 -2.40 19.40 -1.64
N ALA A 61 -1.24 20.04 -1.79
CA ALA A 61 -0.90 21.22 -1.00
C ALA A 61 -1.83 22.40 -1.32
N GLY A 62 -2.12 22.63 -2.60
CA GLY A 62 -3.09 23.62 -3.05
C GLY A 62 -4.51 23.36 -2.52
N ALA A 63 -4.91 22.10 -2.47
CA ALA A 63 -6.21 21.69 -1.94
C ALA A 63 -6.34 22.03 -0.44
N VAL A 64 -5.32 21.71 0.37
CA VAL A 64 -5.30 22.08 1.80
C VAL A 64 -5.32 23.59 1.98
N GLN A 65 -4.54 24.36 1.21
CA GLN A 65 -4.54 25.82 1.31
C GLN A 65 -5.93 26.41 0.99
N ALA A 66 -6.58 25.93 -0.07
CA ALA A 66 -7.92 26.36 -0.44
C ALA A 66 -8.96 25.99 0.64
N ALA A 67 -8.87 24.80 1.24
CA ALA A 67 -9.73 24.36 2.31
C ALA A 67 -9.51 25.20 3.60
N ARG A 68 -8.27 25.48 3.98
CA ARG A 68 -7.95 26.41 5.10
C ARG A 68 -8.56 27.79 4.88
N ARG A 69 -8.51 28.29 3.65
CA ARG A 69 -9.15 29.57 3.30
C ARG A 69 -10.67 29.48 3.45
N ALA A 70 -11.30 28.38 3.04
CA ALA A 70 -12.74 28.20 3.22
C ALA A 70 -13.13 28.23 4.70
N VAL A 71 -12.38 27.56 5.57
CA VAL A 71 -12.60 27.58 7.04
C VAL A 71 -12.34 28.97 7.61
N ALA A 72 -11.33 29.69 7.14
CA ALA A 72 -11.07 31.06 7.60
C ALA A 72 -12.19 32.04 7.23
N LEU A 73 -12.86 31.81 6.09
CA LEU A 73 -14.02 32.62 5.67
C LEU A 73 -15.29 32.32 6.46
N GLU A 74 -15.54 31.02 6.72
CA GLU A 74 -16.72 30.55 7.46
C GLU A 74 -16.36 29.44 8.46
N PRO A 75 -15.82 29.78 9.65
CA PRO A 75 -15.34 28.79 10.62
C PRO A 75 -16.44 27.88 11.19
N GLY A 76 -17.69 28.37 11.23
CA GLY A 76 -18.85 27.63 11.70
C GLY A 76 -19.57 26.82 10.62
N TRP A 77 -19.06 26.80 9.39
CA TRP A 77 -19.69 26.03 8.34
C TRP A 77 -19.09 24.63 8.22
N PHE A 78 -19.86 23.65 8.67
CA PHE A 78 -19.39 22.26 8.75
C PHE A 78 -18.86 21.72 7.42
N VAL A 79 -19.37 22.18 6.26
CA VAL A 79 -18.88 21.73 4.95
C VAL A 79 -17.42 22.12 4.72
N ALA A 80 -17.06 23.38 5.05
CA ALA A 80 -15.68 23.85 4.91
C ALA A 80 -14.72 23.11 5.86
N VAL A 81 -15.18 22.88 7.11
CA VAL A 81 -14.40 22.18 8.13
C VAL A 81 -14.21 20.69 7.75
N THR A 82 -15.26 20.03 7.25
CA THR A 82 -15.19 18.64 6.76
C THR A 82 -14.23 18.53 5.59
N GLU A 83 -14.31 19.47 4.65
CA GLU A 83 -13.42 19.48 3.48
C GLU A 83 -11.95 19.62 3.89
N LEU A 84 -11.65 20.52 4.84
CA LEU A 84 -10.29 20.66 5.37
C LEU A 84 -9.81 19.37 6.04
N ALA A 85 -10.65 18.71 6.84
CA ALA A 85 -10.32 17.44 7.47
C ALA A 85 -9.94 16.36 6.43
N LEU A 86 -10.71 16.26 5.33
CA LEU A 86 -10.46 15.32 4.25
C LEU A 86 -9.15 15.64 3.51
N GLN A 87 -8.88 16.92 3.21
CA GLN A 87 -7.66 17.32 2.50
C GLN A 87 -6.40 17.12 3.35
N LEU A 88 -6.47 17.38 4.65
CA LEU A 88 -5.40 17.10 5.60
C LEU A 88 -5.12 15.59 5.71
N ALA A 89 -6.18 14.78 5.78
CA ALA A 89 -6.04 13.33 5.79
C ALA A 89 -5.41 12.80 4.50
N ALA A 90 -5.79 13.34 3.34
CA ALA A 90 -5.19 13.00 2.05
C ALA A 90 -3.69 13.34 1.97
N GLN A 91 -3.23 14.33 2.76
CA GLN A 91 -1.81 14.66 2.92
C GLN A 91 -1.11 13.86 4.04
N GLY A 92 -1.82 12.97 4.74
CA GLY A 92 -1.27 12.25 5.89
C GLY A 92 -1.14 13.07 7.17
N GLN A 93 -1.68 14.28 7.21
CA GLN A 93 -1.67 15.16 8.39
C GLN A 93 -2.80 14.76 9.36
N PHE A 94 -2.76 13.49 9.80
CA PHE A 94 -3.89 12.86 10.50
C PHE A 94 -4.23 13.49 11.86
N SER A 95 -3.24 14.01 12.59
CA SER A 95 -3.51 14.66 13.87
C SER A 95 -4.45 15.88 13.69
N GLU A 96 -4.08 16.78 12.80
CA GLU A 96 -4.88 17.97 12.48
C GLU A 96 -6.20 17.61 11.79
N ALA A 97 -6.18 16.61 10.88
CA ALA A 97 -7.37 16.11 10.22
C ALA A 97 -8.43 15.63 11.24
N MET A 98 -7.99 14.90 12.27
CA MET A 98 -8.89 14.41 13.34
C MET A 98 -9.45 15.54 14.19
N GLU A 99 -8.71 16.60 14.45
CA GLU A 99 -9.21 17.78 15.16
C GLU A 99 -10.36 18.44 14.35
N HIS A 100 -10.14 18.67 13.07
CA HIS A 100 -11.17 19.22 12.18
C HIS A 100 -12.36 18.27 11.97
N ALA A 101 -12.12 16.95 11.90
CA ALA A 101 -13.20 15.97 11.81
C ALA A 101 -14.11 16.01 13.06
N ARG A 102 -13.53 16.04 14.27
CA ARG A 102 -14.29 16.20 15.53
C ARG A 102 -15.05 17.53 15.56
N HIS A 103 -14.44 18.62 15.10
CA HIS A 103 -15.09 19.92 15.01
C HIS A 103 -16.28 19.89 14.03
N ALA A 104 -16.11 19.30 12.85
CA ALA A 104 -17.21 19.15 11.88
C ALA A 104 -18.40 18.36 12.45
N VAL A 105 -18.10 17.23 13.15
CA VAL A 105 -19.13 16.44 13.84
C VAL A 105 -19.82 17.25 14.94
N ALA A 106 -19.08 18.07 15.69
CA ALA A 106 -19.68 18.94 16.72
C ALA A 106 -20.61 20.00 16.12
N LEU A 107 -20.27 20.54 14.93
CA LEU A 107 -21.11 21.50 14.21
C LEU A 107 -22.37 20.86 13.61
N ALA A 108 -22.30 19.63 13.16
CA ALA A 108 -23.38 18.92 12.47
C ALA A 108 -23.50 17.44 12.89
N PRO A 109 -23.86 17.15 14.17
CA PRO A 109 -23.81 15.79 14.73
C PRO A 109 -24.84 14.82 14.14
N LYS A 110 -25.82 15.32 13.41
CA LYS A 110 -26.89 14.54 12.78
C LYS A 110 -26.84 14.59 11.26
N GLU A 111 -25.73 15.06 10.69
CA GLU A 111 -25.54 15.07 9.24
C GLU A 111 -24.76 13.80 8.82
N PRO A 112 -25.40 12.83 8.11
CA PRO A 112 -24.76 11.55 7.76
C PRO A 112 -23.48 11.72 6.97
N ARG A 113 -23.41 12.71 6.07
CA ARG A 113 -22.23 12.97 5.24
C ARG A 113 -21.03 13.42 6.07
N VAL A 114 -21.26 14.24 7.09
CA VAL A 114 -20.18 14.70 7.99
C VAL A 114 -19.64 13.54 8.80
N LEU A 115 -20.54 12.73 9.37
CA LEU A 115 -20.15 11.54 10.14
C LEU A 115 -19.41 10.53 9.28
N HIS A 116 -19.85 10.29 8.05
CA HIS A 116 -19.17 9.40 7.11
C HIS A 116 -17.76 9.92 6.75
N SER A 117 -17.64 11.22 6.42
CA SER A 117 -16.34 11.83 6.15
C SER A 117 -15.40 11.76 7.35
N ALA A 118 -15.93 12.03 8.55
CA ALA A 118 -15.16 11.92 9.80
C ALA A 118 -14.73 10.47 10.06
N ALA A 119 -15.57 9.48 9.77
CA ALA A 119 -15.23 8.06 9.87
C ALA A 119 -14.08 7.69 8.95
N ASN A 120 -14.07 8.19 7.71
CA ASN A 120 -12.98 7.96 6.77
C ASN A 120 -11.66 8.60 7.24
N VAL A 121 -11.72 9.81 7.80
CA VAL A 121 -10.55 10.46 8.42
C VAL A 121 -10.03 9.64 9.60
N ALA A 122 -10.92 9.16 10.48
CA ALA A 122 -10.55 8.33 11.63
C ALA A 122 -9.92 6.99 11.19
N GLN A 123 -10.48 6.34 10.18
CA GLN A 123 -9.92 5.13 9.58
C GLN A 123 -8.50 5.39 9.03
N GLY A 124 -8.34 6.49 8.29
CA GLY A 124 -7.04 6.94 7.81
C GLY A 124 -6.05 7.23 8.94
N ALA A 125 -6.50 7.78 10.06
CA ALA A 125 -5.68 8.04 11.25
C ALA A 125 -5.33 6.77 12.06
N GLY A 126 -5.93 5.62 11.75
CA GLY A 126 -5.75 4.36 12.50
C GLY A 126 -6.65 4.26 13.75
N ASP A 127 -7.60 5.18 13.93
CA ASP A 127 -8.59 5.12 15.01
C ASP A 127 -9.85 4.38 14.53
N GLY A 128 -9.71 3.07 14.31
CA GLY A 128 -10.78 2.22 13.78
C GLY A 128 -12.01 2.18 14.68
N LYS A 129 -11.84 2.29 16.01
CA LYS A 129 -12.98 2.35 16.95
C LYS A 129 -13.82 3.59 16.73
N GLN A 130 -13.18 4.74 16.58
CA GLN A 130 -13.88 5.99 16.32
C GLN A 130 -14.51 6.01 14.92
N ALA A 131 -13.81 5.44 13.94
CA ALA A 131 -14.32 5.27 12.57
C ALA A 131 -15.64 4.47 12.57
N LEU A 132 -15.65 3.30 13.21
CA LEU A 132 -16.87 2.47 13.35
C LEU A 132 -18.00 3.22 14.05
N THR A 133 -17.70 3.96 15.12
CA THR A 133 -18.72 4.71 15.87
C THR A 133 -19.41 5.75 14.99
N TRP A 134 -18.64 6.53 14.25
CA TRP A 134 -19.20 7.56 13.36
C TRP A 134 -19.92 6.98 12.16
N ALA A 135 -19.34 5.94 11.51
CA ALA A 135 -19.96 5.27 10.37
C ALA A 135 -21.29 4.60 10.75
N GLN A 136 -21.35 3.93 11.91
CA GLN A 136 -22.56 3.33 12.43
C GLN A 136 -23.65 4.38 12.70
N THR A 137 -23.26 5.49 13.33
CA THR A 137 -24.21 6.61 13.58
C THR A 137 -24.72 7.21 12.28
N ALA A 138 -23.85 7.41 11.29
CA ALA A 138 -24.24 7.89 9.97
C ALA A 138 -25.24 6.94 9.30
N LEU A 139 -25.01 5.64 9.40
CA LEU A 139 -25.88 4.61 8.82
C LEU A 139 -27.24 4.51 9.54
N GLN A 140 -27.28 4.77 10.86
CA GLN A 140 -28.55 4.86 11.59
C GLN A 140 -29.41 6.06 11.14
N LEU A 141 -28.77 7.17 10.75
CA LEU A 141 -29.44 8.37 10.24
C LEU A 141 -29.87 8.23 8.78
N ASP A 142 -29.13 7.46 7.98
CA ASP A 142 -29.41 7.20 6.56
C ASP A 142 -29.28 5.69 6.23
N PRO A 143 -30.27 4.86 6.65
CA PRO A 143 -30.18 3.39 6.52
C PRO A 143 -30.20 2.88 5.08
N GLN A 144 -30.62 3.68 4.12
CA GLN A 144 -30.69 3.30 2.71
C GLN A 144 -29.45 3.71 1.91
N ASN A 145 -28.46 4.28 2.57
CA ASN A 145 -27.22 4.68 1.94
C ASN A 145 -26.29 3.47 1.72
N HIS A 146 -26.43 2.83 0.56
CA HIS A 146 -25.66 1.63 0.24
C HIS A 146 -24.14 1.89 0.11
N PRO A 147 -23.66 2.99 -0.46
CA PRO A 147 -22.25 3.36 -0.41
C PRO A 147 -21.70 3.46 1.01
N LEU A 148 -22.37 4.17 1.90
CA LEU A 148 -21.98 4.28 3.31
C LEU A 148 -21.96 2.90 4.00
N ARG A 149 -22.97 2.03 3.72
CA ARG A 149 -23.01 0.68 4.26
C ARG A 149 -21.83 -0.17 3.78
N LEU A 150 -21.43 -0.02 2.51
CA LEU A 150 -20.29 -0.70 1.93
C LEU A 150 -19.01 -0.29 2.65
N ASP A 151 -18.80 1.01 2.86
CA ASP A 151 -17.64 1.55 3.58
C ASP A 151 -17.61 1.11 5.05
N TYR A 152 -18.77 1.14 5.73
CA TYR A 152 -18.90 0.64 7.11
C TYR A 152 -18.55 -0.84 7.22
N ALA A 153 -19.02 -1.67 6.29
CA ALA A 153 -18.66 -3.08 6.23
C ALA A 153 -17.16 -3.28 6.00
N GLY A 154 -16.54 -2.45 5.15
CA GLY A 154 -15.08 -2.44 4.95
C GLY A 154 -14.31 -2.06 6.21
N MET A 155 -14.81 -1.10 7.00
CA MET A 155 -14.23 -0.73 8.30
C MET A 155 -14.32 -1.89 9.29
N LEU A 156 -15.48 -2.57 9.37
CA LEU A 156 -15.66 -3.77 10.20
C LEU A 156 -14.66 -4.87 9.82
N TYR A 157 -14.44 -5.11 8.52
CA TYR A 157 -13.46 -6.07 8.04
C TYR A 157 -12.03 -5.74 8.50
N ARG A 158 -11.62 -4.48 8.39
CA ARG A 158 -10.28 -4.03 8.84
C ARG A 158 -10.09 -4.20 10.35
N GLU A 159 -11.17 -4.02 11.14
CA GLU A 159 -11.17 -4.27 12.58
C GLU A 159 -11.37 -5.75 12.94
N ARG A 160 -11.23 -6.66 11.97
CA ARG A 160 -11.38 -8.12 12.10
C ARG A 160 -12.75 -8.58 12.61
N GLN A 161 -13.77 -7.73 12.49
CA GLN A 161 -15.16 -8.07 12.81
C GLN A 161 -15.85 -8.73 11.61
N TYR A 162 -15.25 -9.83 11.12
CA TYR A 162 -15.59 -10.45 9.84
C TYR A 162 -17.05 -10.87 9.72
N LYS A 163 -17.65 -11.38 10.80
CA LYS A 163 -19.06 -11.79 10.80
C LYS A 163 -20.00 -10.60 10.59
N GLN A 164 -19.73 -9.50 11.29
CA GLN A 164 -20.54 -8.28 11.15
C GLN A 164 -20.33 -7.65 9.77
N ALA A 165 -19.09 -7.65 9.26
CA ALA A 165 -18.79 -7.20 7.91
C ALA A 165 -19.58 -8.02 6.86
N GLN A 166 -19.59 -9.35 7.00
CA GLN A 166 -20.35 -10.25 6.13
C GLN A 166 -21.84 -9.90 6.11
N ASP A 167 -22.42 -9.65 7.29
CA ASP A 167 -23.84 -9.31 7.41
C ASP A 167 -24.17 -7.98 6.70
N GLU A 168 -23.31 -6.96 6.83
CA GLU A 168 -23.51 -5.67 6.18
C GLU A 168 -23.28 -5.74 4.66
N PHE A 169 -22.27 -6.49 4.18
CA PHE A 169 -22.09 -6.72 2.74
C PHE A 169 -23.28 -7.48 2.14
N ASN A 170 -23.85 -8.46 2.85
CA ASN A 170 -25.05 -9.17 2.40
C ASN A 170 -26.24 -8.23 2.27
N ARG A 171 -26.41 -7.25 3.18
CA ARG A 171 -27.46 -6.21 3.06
C ARG A 171 -27.26 -5.35 1.81
N VAL A 172 -26.01 -5.03 1.45
CA VAL A 172 -25.70 -4.35 0.17
C VAL A 172 -26.15 -5.21 -1.00
N LEU A 173 -25.83 -6.51 -1.01
CA LEU A 173 -26.21 -7.42 -2.11
C LEU A 173 -27.72 -7.66 -2.20
N GLN A 174 -28.46 -7.66 -1.07
CA GLN A 174 -29.92 -7.74 -1.09
C GLN A 174 -30.54 -6.56 -1.85
N ALA A 175 -30.00 -5.36 -1.67
CA ALA A 175 -30.45 -4.16 -2.37
C ALA A 175 -29.86 -4.04 -3.79
N GLN A 176 -28.65 -4.50 -3.97
CA GLN A 176 -27.87 -4.39 -5.21
C GLN A 176 -27.19 -5.73 -5.55
N PRO A 177 -27.92 -6.73 -6.10
CA PRO A 177 -27.40 -8.08 -6.33
C PRO A 177 -26.19 -8.16 -7.27
N GLY A 178 -25.94 -7.09 -8.04
CA GLY A 178 -24.80 -6.96 -8.93
C GLY A 178 -23.60 -6.23 -8.36
N ASN A 179 -23.64 -5.79 -7.10
CA ASN A 179 -22.56 -4.99 -6.51
C ASN A 179 -21.28 -5.82 -6.36
N GLU A 180 -20.34 -5.61 -7.28
CA GLU A 180 -19.12 -6.38 -7.37
C GLU A 180 -18.19 -6.16 -6.16
N ALA A 181 -18.11 -4.93 -5.67
CA ALA A 181 -17.30 -4.63 -4.48
C ALA A 181 -17.80 -5.43 -3.25
N ALA A 182 -19.12 -5.52 -3.07
CA ALA A 182 -19.69 -6.33 -2.00
C ALA A 182 -19.41 -7.83 -2.19
N LEU A 183 -19.48 -8.35 -3.43
CA LEU A 183 -19.15 -9.76 -3.72
C LEU A 183 -17.67 -10.07 -3.42
N ARG A 184 -16.74 -9.22 -3.84
CA ARG A 184 -15.30 -9.37 -3.58
C ARG A 184 -15.00 -9.35 -2.08
N ASN A 185 -15.58 -8.41 -1.36
CA ASN A 185 -15.39 -8.31 0.09
C ASN A 185 -16.05 -9.48 0.86
N LEU A 186 -17.19 -9.98 0.39
CA LEU A 186 -17.81 -11.18 0.97
C LEU A 186 -16.94 -12.43 0.78
N LEU A 187 -16.31 -12.58 -0.39
CA LEU A 187 -15.36 -13.65 -0.63
C LEU A 187 -14.22 -13.62 0.40
N THR A 188 -13.63 -12.45 0.61
CA THR A 188 -12.54 -12.32 1.60
C THR A 188 -13.04 -12.53 3.03
N CYS A 189 -14.27 -12.09 3.38
CA CYS A 189 -14.88 -12.42 4.67
C CYS A 189 -15.08 -13.93 4.86
N ALA A 190 -15.58 -14.63 3.84
CA ALA A 190 -15.80 -16.08 3.90
C ALA A 190 -14.47 -16.83 4.12
N LEU A 191 -13.40 -16.44 3.42
CA LEU A 191 -12.06 -17.00 3.62
C LEU A 191 -11.56 -16.78 5.05
N GLN A 192 -11.71 -15.55 5.60
CA GLN A 192 -11.29 -15.23 6.98
C GLN A 192 -12.12 -15.96 8.04
N LEU A 193 -13.37 -16.28 7.75
CA LEU A 193 -14.26 -17.05 8.62
C LEU A 193 -14.07 -18.57 8.48
N GLY A 194 -13.27 -19.02 7.51
CA GLY A 194 -13.09 -20.44 7.20
C GLY A 194 -14.30 -21.08 6.53
N ASP A 195 -15.23 -20.28 6.00
CA ASP A 195 -16.39 -20.76 5.25
C ASP A 195 -16.00 -21.06 3.80
N GLN A 196 -15.35 -22.21 3.63
CA GLN A 196 -14.82 -22.64 2.34
C GLN A 196 -15.90 -22.79 1.26
N SER A 197 -17.09 -23.26 1.66
CA SER A 197 -18.21 -23.47 0.73
C SER A 197 -18.71 -22.15 0.14
N GLU A 198 -18.90 -21.16 1.00
CA GLU A 198 -19.34 -19.83 0.56
C GLU A 198 -18.23 -19.10 -0.21
N ALA A 199 -16.95 -19.25 0.20
CA ALA A 199 -15.82 -18.69 -0.51
C ALA A 199 -15.75 -19.22 -1.96
N GLN A 200 -15.87 -20.53 -2.16
CA GLN A 200 -15.90 -21.14 -3.50
C GLN A 200 -17.06 -20.63 -4.33
N ARG A 201 -18.27 -20.62 -3.77
CA ARG A 201 -19.47 -20.14 -4.46
C ARG A 201 -19.31 -18.68 -4.94
N LEU A 202 -18.77 -17.80 -4.09
CA LEU A 202 -18.55 -16.40 -4.42
C LEU A 202 -17.45 -16.22 -5.48
N ALA A 203 -16.38 -17.01 -5.35
CA ALA A 203 -15.27 -17.01 -6.30
C ALA A 203 -15.73 -17.48 -7.70
N ASP A 204 -16.55 -18.51 -7.78
CA ASP A 204 -17.13 -19.01 -9.03
C ASP A 204 -18.04 -17.95 -9.70
N VAL A 205 -18.82 -17.22 -8.91
CA VAL A 205 -19.64 -16.13 -9.44
C VAL A 205 -18.76 -15.00 -9.99
N LEU A 206 -17.68 -14.66 -9.29
CA LEU A 206 -16.78 -13.57 -9.71
C LEU A 206 -15.99 -13.94 -10.96
N ILE A 207 -15.44 -15.16 -11.05
CA ILE A 207 -14.63 -15.60 -12.20
C ILE A 207 -15.44 -15.67 -13.49
N ILE A 208 -16.72 -16.06 -13.40
CA ILE A 208 -17.64 -16.06 -14.56
C ILE A 208 -17.87 -14.63 -15.07
N ARG A 209 -17.95 -13.64 -14.16
CA ARG A 209 -18.20 -12.23 -14.54
C ARG A 209 -16.94 -11.54 -15.08
N ASN A 210 -15.79 -11.85 -14.50
CA ASN A 210 -14.52 -11.17 -14.76
C ASN A 210 -13.37 -12.20 -14.95
N PRO A 211 -13.39 -12.99 -16.03
CA PRO A 211 -12.43 -14.08 -16.23
C PRO A 211 -10.99 -13.59 -16.43
N ASP A 212 -10.83 -12.37 -16.94
CA ASP A 212 -9.52 -11.77 -17.23
C ASP A 212 -8.95 -10.95 -16.07
N ASP A 213 -9.74 -10.74 -15.02
CA ASP A 213 -9.27 -10.01 -13.83
C ASP A 213 -8.31 -10.88 -13.01
N GLU A 214 -7.07 -10.41 -12.88
CA GLU A 214 -6.01 -11.13 -12.18
C GLU A 214 -6.32 -11.31 -10.68
N GLN A 215 -6.92 -10.31 -10.05
CA GLN A 215 -7.29 -10.38 -8.64
C GLN A 215 -8.41 -11.42 -8.42
N VAL A 216 -9.37 -11.51 -9.34
CA VAL A 216 -10.43 -12.51 -9.29
C VAL A 216 -9.85 -13.91 -9.47
N ARG A 217 -8.95 -14.11 -10.46
CA ARG A 217 -8.26 -15.40 -10.64
C ARG A 217 -7.46 -15.82 -9.41
N TYR A 218 -6.76 -14.87 -8.80
CA TYR A 218 -6.01 -15.11 -7.56
C TYR A 218 -6.93 -15.63 -6.45
N TRP A 219 -7.99 -14.89 -6.14
CA TRP A 219 -8.92 -15.28 -5.06
C TRP A 219 -9.72 -16.53 -5.38
N HIS A 220 -10.02 -16.79 -6.67
CA HIS A 220 -10.64 -18.05 -7.09
C HIS A 220 -9.72 -19.23 -6.80
N ALA A 221 -8.44 -19.12 -7.14
CA ALA A 221 -7.47 -20.19 -6.84
C ALA A 221 -7.35 -20.42 -5.32
N VAL A 222 -7.26 -19.35 -4.52
CA VAL A 222 -7.20 -19.44 -3.04
C VAL A 222 -8.47 -20.11 -2.49
N ALA A 223 -9.66 -19.72 -2.95
CA ALA A 223 -10.93 -20.31 -2.53
C ALA A 223 -11.03 -21.80 -2.86
N HIS A 224 -10.36 -22.27 -3.92
CA HIS A 224 -10.28 -23.68 -4.30
C HIS A 224 -9.08 -24.42 -3.68
N GLY A 225 -8.42 -23.84 -2.66
CA GLY A 225 -7.33 -24.48 -1.92
C GLY A 225 -6.01 -24.54 -2.69
N GLN A 226 -5.89 -23.78 -3.76
CA GLN A 226 -4.63 -23.66 -4.50
C GLN A 226 -3.76 -22.56 -3.90
N THR A 227 -2.43 -22.70 -4.01
CA THR A 227 -1.48 -21.65 -3.64
C THR A 227 -1.02 -20.94 -4.92
N PRO A 228 -1.55 -19.72 -5.24
CA PRO A 228 -1.08 -18.95 -6.39
C PRO A 228 0.42 -18.67 -6.28
N LYS A 229 1.10 -18.48 -7.41
CA LYS A 229 2.55 -18.25 -7.45
C LYS A 229 2.98 -16.86 -6.99
N THR A 230 2.13 -15.86 -7.17
CA THR A 230 2.39 -14.48 -6.78
C THR A 230 1.07 -13.75 -6.50
N GLN A 231 1.12 -12.70 -5.72
CA GLN A 231 -0.04 -11.81 -5.55
C GLN A 231 -0.20 -10.89 -6.76
N PRO A 232 -1.44 -10.48 -7.09
CA PRO A 232 -1.70 -9.49 -8.14
C PRO A 232 -1.03 -8.15 -7.84
N GLU A 233 -0.37 -7.57 -8.83
CA GLU A 233 0.35 -6.31 -8.68
C GLU A 233 -0.53 -5.18 -8.14
N ALA A 234 -1.75 -5.05 -8.64
CA ALA A 234 -2.69 -4.02 -8.19
C ALA A 234 -3.02 -4.14 -6.69
N SER A 235 -3.07 -5.37 -6.15
CA SER A 235 -3.30 -5.61 -4.71
C SER A 235 -2.11 -5.15 -3.88
N VAL A 236 -0.89 -5.45 -4.33
CA VAL A 236 0.36 -5.09 -3.65
C VAL A 236 0.57 -3.58 -3.72
N THR A 237 0.43 -2.98 -4.91
CA THR A 237 0.57 -1.52 -5.11
C THR A 237 -0.43 -0.75 -4.24
N GLY A 238 -1.71 -1.12 -4.27
CA GLY A 238 -2.75 -0.46 -3.48
C GLY A 238 -2.45 -0.52 -1.97
N LEU A 239 -2.00 -1.66 -1.48
CA LEU A 239 -1.60 -1.82 -0.07
C LEU A 239 -0.50 -0.83 0.32
N PHE A 240 0.57 -0.75 -0.47
CA PHE A 240 1.72 0.09 -0.15
C PHE A 240 1.48 1.57 -0.40
N ASP A 241 0.70 1.92 -1.41
CA ASP A 241 0.33 3.31 -1.68
C ASP A 241 -0.52 3.93 -0.55
N ASP A 242 -1.44 3.15 0.02
CA ASP A 242 -2.25 3.61 1.15
C ASP A 242 -1.43 3.73 2.45
N TYR A 243 -0.31 3.00 2.51
CA TYR A 243 0.44 2.83 3.74
C TYR A 243 1.75 3.63 3.80
N ALA A 244 2.27 4.12 2.67
CA ALA A 244 3.60 4.69 2.52
C ALA A 244 3.95 5.78 3.55
N GLN A 245 3.01 6.69 3.87
CA GLN A 245 3.27 7.80 4.78
C GLN A 245 3.44 7.38 6.26
N ARG A 246 2.94 6.19 6.63
CA ARG A 246 2.98 5.67 8.01
C ARG A 246 3.87 4.44 8.13
N PHE A 247 4.44 4.02 7.01
CA PHE A 247 5.16 2.76 6.89
C PHE A 247 6.29 2.64 7.91
N ASP A 248 7.21 3.61 7.94
CA ASP A 248 8.38 3.57 8.83
C ASP A 248 7.99 3.55 10.30
N LEU A 249 7.05 4.41 10.71
CA LEU A 249 6.59 4.45 12.09
C LEU A 249 5.96 3.13 12.52
N HIS A 250 5.13 2.56 11.67
CA HIS A 250 4.49 1.27 11.97
C HIS A 250 5.48 0.11 11.88
N LEU A 251 6.32 0.06 10.86
CA LEU A 251 7.27 -1.04 10.65
C LEU A 251 8.32 -1.09 11.74
N VAL A 252 8.95 0.04 12.06
CA VAL A 252 10.05 0.10 13.05
C VAL A 252 9.51 0.10 14.48
N SER A 253 8.56 0.97 14.79
CA SER A 253 8.06 1.12 16.16
C SER A 253 6.96 0.11 16.51
N GLY A 254 6.05 -0.18 15.56
CA GLY A 254 4.92 -1.09 15.74
C GLY A 254 5.32 -2.55 15.61
N LEU A 255 5.93 -2.91 14.49
CA LEU A 255 6.27 -4.31 14.16
C LEU A 255 7.66 -4.73 14.63
N LYS A 256 8.48 -3.79 15.12
CA LYS A 256 9.89 -4.02 15.57
C LYS A 256 10.74 -4.68 14.48
N TYR A 257 10.51 -4.32 13.23
CA TYR A 257 11.20 -4.88 12.08
C TYR A 257 12.64 -4.37 12.00
N ARG A 258 13.62 -5.26 12.13
CA ARG A 258 15.04 -4.93 12.16
C ARG A 258 15.88 -5.54 11.03
N ALA A 259 15.28 -6.24 10.10
CA ALA A 259 16.02 -6.87 9.02
C ALA A 259 16.87 -5.88 8.20
N PRO A 260 16.41 -4.64 7.85
CA PRO A 260 17.25 -3.69 7.12
C PRO A 260 18.52 -3.30 7.90
N GLU A 261 18.40 -3.06 9.22
CA GLU A 261 19.55 -2.78 10.11
C GLU A 261 20.54 -3.95 10.11
N ARG A 262 20.02 -5.18 10.31
CA ARG A 262 20.84 -6.39 10.35
C ARG A 262 21.54 -6.67 9.04
N VAL A 263 20.84 -6.55 7.92
CA VAL A 263 21.41 -6.76 6.58
C VAL A 263 22.45 -5.69 6.26
N ALA A 264 22.25 -4.45 6.66
CA ALA A 264 23.28 -3.42 6.52
C ALA A 264 24.56 -3.77 7.29
N GLN A 265 24.43 -4.28 8.55
CA GLN A 265 25.59 -4.75 9.33
C GLN A 265 26.33 -5.90 8.63
N ILE A 266 25.59 -6.87 8.08
CA ILE A 266 26.16 -8.00 7.31
C ILE A 266 26.93 -7.47 6.09
N LEU A 267 26.33 -6.59 5.30
CA LEU A 267 26.94 -6.02 4.11
C LEU A 267 28.21 -5.22 4.42
N LEU A 268 28.19 -4.41 5.48
CA LEU A 268 29.34 -3.63 5.91
C LEU A 268 30.46 -4.50 6.47
N ALA A 269 30.14 -5.66 7.06
CA ALA A 269 31.15 -6.64 7.48
C ALA A 269 31.76 -7.39 6.28
N LEU A 270 30.94 -7.77 5.30
CA LEU A 270 31.40 -8.44 4.07
C LEU A 270 32.24 -7.51 3.18
N ARG A 271 31.92 -6.21 3.17
CA ARG A 271 32.54 -5.20 2.30
C ARG A 271 32.83 -3.90 3.05
N PRO A 272 33.83 -3.89 3.92
CA PRO A 272 34.13 -2.75 4.80
C PRO A 272 34.63 -1.51 4.02
N ASP A 273 35.15 -1.69 2.80
CA ASP A 273 35.58 -0.61 1.91
C ASP A 273 34.40 0.16 1.28
N ARG A 274 33.16 -0.34 1.41
CA ARG A 274 31.93 0.22 0.83
C ARG A 274 31.97 0.41 -0.69
N ARG A 275 32.85 -0.31 -1.42
CA ARG A 275 33.02 -0.24 -2.87
C ARG A 275 32.23 -1.34 -3.56
N PHE A 276 30.89 -1.19 -3.60
CA PHE A 276 29.99 -2.13 -4.25
C PHE A 276 28.72 -1.45 -4.70
N ASN A 277 28.11 -1.99 -5.75
CA ASN A 277 26.82 -1.58 -6.25
C ASN A 277 25.74 -2.53 -5.69
N VAL A 278 24.63 -1.96 -5.27
CA VAL A 278 23.48 -2.69 -4.72
C VAL A 278 22.28 -2.49 -5.60
N LEU A 279 21.58 -3.58 -5.91
CA LEU A 279 20.21 -3.57 -6.40
C LEU A 279 19.29 -3.97 -5.24
N ASP A 280 18.50 -3.02 -4.76
CA ASP A 280 17.58 -3.22 -3.62
C ASP A 280 16.15 -3.42 -4.16
N LEU A 281 15.73 -4.67 -4.19
CA LEU A 281 14.45 -5.12 -4.74
C LEU A 281 13.35 -5.01 -3.66
N GLY A 282 12.28 -4.24 -3.94
CA GLY A 282 11.28 -3.90 -2.96
C GLY A 282 11.85 -2.95 -1.90
N CYS A 283 12.51 -1.87 -2.35
CA CYS A 283 13.24 -0.97 -1.46
C CYS A 283 12.35 -0.22 -0.45
N GLY A 284 11.03 -0.20 -0.67
CA GLY A 284 10.07 0.46 0.19
C GLY A 284 10.43 1.93 0.41
N THR A 285 10.41 2.37 1.65
CA THR A 285 10.79 3.73 2.08
C THR A 285 12.31 3.94 2.17
N GLY A 286 13.12 2.97 1.76
CA GLY A 286 14.56 3.09 1.71
C GLY A 286 15.31 2.84 3.01
N LEU A 287 14.72 2.12 3.96
CA LEU A 287 15.31 1.84 5.28
C LEU A 287 16.69 1.16 5.19
N LEU A 288 16.89 0.23 4.25
CA LEU A 288 18.21 -0.38 4.04
C LEU A 288 19.25 0.69 3.70
N GLY A 289 18.93 1.60 2.80
CA GLY A 289 19.81 2.72 2.43
C GLY A 289 20.15 3.60 3.63
N VAL A 290 19.18 3.89 4.50
CA VAL A 290 19.41 4.69 5.72
C VAL A 290 20.44 4.02 6.63
N TYR A 291 20.35 2.71 6.85
CA TYR A 291 21.31 1.97 7.70
C TYR A 291 22.67 1.76 7.02
N LEU A 292 22.71 1.56 5.70
CA LEU A 292 23.96 1.44 4.95
C LEU A 292 24.71 2.77 4.92
N GLY A 293 24.00 3.88 4.83
CA GLY A 293 24.60 5.19 4.57
C GLY A 293 25.22 5.28 3.17
N ARG A 294 26.10 6.25 2.95
CA ARG A 294 26.74 6.44 1.63
C ARG A 294 27.70 5.32 1.29
N LEU A 295 27.57 4.80 0.08
CA LEU A 295 28.49 3.86 -0.54
C LEU A 295 29.43 4.61 -1.52
N HIS A 296 30.57 4.00 -1.83
CA HIS A 296 31.42 4.44 -2.93
C HIS A 296 30.95 3.89 -4.30
N GLY A 297 29.97 2.97 -4.29
CA GLY A 297 29.23 2.50 -5.45
C GLY A 297 27.84 3.11 -5.52
N HIS A 298 26.97 2.48 -6.29
CA HIS A 298 25.60 2.88 -6.50
C HIS A 298 24.64 2.01 -5.69
N LEU A 299 23.67 2.63 -5.08
CA LEU A 299 22.50 1.99 -4.48
C LEU A 299 21.29 2.31 -5.36
N ILE A 300 20.73 1.28 -6.00
CA ILE A 300 19.60 1.38 -6.92
C ILE A 300 18.40 0.73 -6.26
N GLY A 301 17.32 1.49 -6.09
CA GLY A 301 16.05 1.00 -5.52
C GLY A 301 15.08 0.57 -6.62
N VAL A 302 14.38 -0.52 -6.38
CA VAL A 302 13.25 -1.00 -7.20
C VAL A 302 12.05 -1.13 -6.29
N ASP A 303 10.93 -0.53 -6.65
CA ASP A 303 9.66 -0.72 -5.93
C ASP A 303 8.47 -0.61 -6.88
N LEU A 304 7.37 -1.26 -6.53
CA LEU A 304 6.11 -1.23 -7.27
C LEU A 304 5.23 -0.04 -6.89
N SER A 305 5.48 0.59 -5.72
CA SER A 305 4.77 1.75 -5.23
C SER A 305 5.56 3.03 -5.47
N GLU A 306 5.02 3.92 -6.29
CA GLU A 306 5.60 5.25 -6.52
C GLU A 306 5.68 6.06 -5.23
N LYS A 307 4.68 5.94 -4.35
CA LYS A 307 4.67 6.63 -3.06
C LYS A 307 5.74 6.14 -2.10
N MET A 308 6.08 4.84 -2.14
CA MET A 308 7.24 4.31 -1.40
C MET A 308 8.54 4.91 -1.92
N ILE A 309 8.73 4.95 -3.24
CA ILE A 309 9.89 5.56 -3.89
C ILE A 309 10.02 7.05 -3.51
N GLU A 310 8.91 7.79 -3.48
CA GLU A 310 8.92 9.19 -3.04
C GLU A 310 9.44 9.37 -1.60
N GLN A 311 9.07 8.45 -0.68
CA GLN A 311 9.61 8.49 0.68
C GLN A 311 11.11 8.14 0.70
N ALA A 312 11.53 7.09 0.00
CA ALA A 312 12.92 6.68 -0.10
C ALA A 312 13.81 7.79 -0.69
N ALA A 313 13.32 8.50 -1.69
CA ALA A 313 14.03 9.59 -2.34
C ALA A 313 14.35 10.76 -1.40
N ARG A 314 13.54 10.99 -0.37
CA ARG A 314 13.77 12.06 0.62
C ARG A 314 15.05 11.88 1.43
N HIS A 315 15.54 10.64 1.58
CA HIS A 315 16.78 10.36 2.29
C HIS A 315 18.03 10.77 1.50
N GLY A 316 17.94 10.92 0.17
CA GLY A 316 19.06 11.34 -0.68
C GLY A 316 20.24 10.35 -0.71
N ILE A 317 19.99 9.06 -0.46
CA ILE A 317 21.01 8.01 -0.36
C ILE A 317 21.06 7.16 -1.63
N TYR A 318 19.90 6.84 -2.20
CA TYR A 318 19.81 6.08 -3.43
C TYR A 318 20.25 6.91 -4.64
N SER A 319 21.04 6.27 -5.53
CA SER A 319 21.51 6.90 -6.77
C SER A 319 20.41 7.00 -7.82
N ARG A 320 19.50 6.04 -7.83
CA ARG A 320 18.39 5.93 -8.79
C ARG A 320 17.29 5.04 -8.23
N PHE A 321 16.07 5.24 -8.73
CA PHE A 321 14.93 4.36 -8.51
C PHE A 321 14.35 3.88 -9.83
N HIS A 322 13.78 2.67 -9.82
CA HIS A 322 12.98 2.11 -10.89
C HIS A 322 11.60 1.73 -10.32
N HIS A 323 10.56 2.32 -10.90
CA HIS A 323 9.17 2.02 -10.57
C HIS A 323 8.71 0.85 -11.47
N VAL A 324 9.00 -0.37 -11.05
CA VAL A 324 8.71 -1.62 -11.78
C VAL A 324 8.53 -2.77 -10.80
N ASN A 325 7.90 -3.85 -11.28
CA ASN A 325 7.81 -5.11 -10.55
C ASN A 325 9.19 -5.75 -10.35
N ILE A 326 9.41 -6.42 -9.20
CA ILE A 326 10.65 -7.13 -8.87
C ILE A 326 10.99 -8.18 -9.93
N LEU A 327 10.00 -8.94 -10.42
CA LEU A 327 10.23 -9.99 -11.42
C LEU A 327 10.68 -9.40 -12.76
N ASP A 328 10.11 -8.26 -13.16
CA ASP A 328 10.52 -7.55 -14.37
C ASP A 328 11.91 -6.95 -14.21
N ALA A 329 12.20 -6.32 -13.07
CA ALA A 329 13.53 -5.82 -12.77
C ALA A 329 14.59 -6.93 -12.83
N LEU A 330 14.30 -8.09 -12.25
CA LEU A 330 15.18 -9.25 -12.30
C LEU A 330 15.36 -9.78 -13.72
N ARG A 331 14.30 -9.88 -14.53
CA ARG A 331 14.37 -10.37 -15.91
C ARG A 331 15.19 -9.45 -16.79
N ASP A 332 14.97 -8.14 -16.70
CA ASP A 332 15.45 -7.14 -17.64
C ASP A 332 16.86 -6.59 -17.27
N THR A 333 17.33 -6.84 -16.04
CA THR A 333 18.69 -6.45 -15.62
C THR A 333 19.75 -7.34 -16.30
N PRO A 334 20.82 -6.76 -16.88
CA PRO A 334 21.90 -7.53 -17.49
C PRO A 334 22.62 -8.49 -16.52
N ALA A 335 23.24 -9.55 -17.05
CA ALA A 335 24.07 -10.45 -16.27
C ALA A 335 25.34 -9.74 -15.72
N ASP A 336 25.90 -10.26 -14.64
CA ASP A 336 27.16 -9.84 -14.02
C ASP A 336 27.26 -8.32 -13.77
N HIS A 337 26.17 -7.73 -13.29
CA HIS A 337 26.03 -6.28 -13.17
C HIS A 337 26.25 -5.74 -11.75
N TYR A 338 25.81 -6.45 -10.72
CA TYR A 338 25.85 -6.01 -9.33
C TYR A 338 26.75 -6.90 -8.46
N GLU A 339 27.40 -6.29 -7.46
CA GLU A 339 28.11 -7.01 -6.41
C GLU A 339 27.16 -7.52 -5.33
N VAL A 340 26.03 -6.84 -5.14
CA VAL A 340 25.02 -7.17 -4.12
C VAL A 340 23.62 -6.99 -4.70
N ILE A 341 22.74 -7.94 -4.38
CA ILE A 341 21.30 -7.82 -4.56
C ILE A 341 20.68 -8.02 -3.20
N THR A 342 19.73 -7.16 -2.82
CA THR A 342 18.92 -7.31 -1.61
C THR A 342 17.44 -7.41 -1.95
N CYS A 343 16.68 -8.17 -1.14
CA CYS A 343 15.23 -8.24 -1.25
C CYS A 343 14.64 -8.48 0.15
N LEU A 344 14.25 -7.41 0.82
CA LEU A 344 13.87 -7.46 2.23
C LEU A 344 12.37 -7.26 2.39
N ASP A 345 11.71 -8.24 2.98
CA ASP A 345 10.26 -8.23 3.29
C ASP A 345 9.33 -8.03 2.06
N ALA A 346 9.83 -8.37 0.87
CA ALA A 346 9.11 -8.24 -0.39
C ALA A 346 8.72 -9.60 -0.99
N LEU A 347 9.52 -10.66 -0.76
CA LEU A 347 9.22 -12.00 -1.26
C LEU A 347 8.00 -12.66 -0.60
N ILE A 348 7.50 -12.10 0.47
CA ILE A 348 6.23 -12.47 1.08
C ILE A 348 5.02 -12.18 0.18
N TYR A 349 5.19 -11.41 -0.90
CA TYR A 349 4.21 -11.16 -1.96
C TYR A 349 4.52 -11.91 -3.26
N VAL A 350 5.72 -12.51 -3.33
CA VAL A 350 6.18 -13.34 -4.44
C VAL A 350 6.39 -14.77 -3.93
N GLY A 351 5.38 -15.62 -4.07
CA GLY A 351 5.44 -16.99 -3.53
C GLY A 351 6.45 -17.87 -4.24
N ASP A 352 6.40 -17.94 -5.56
CA ASP A 352 7.32 -18.77 -6.35
C ASP A 352 8.68 -18.08 -6.52
N LEU A 353 9.72 -18.64 -5.91
CA LEU A 353 11.08 -18.14 -6.01
C LEU A 353 11.86 -18.65 -7.23
N ALA A 354 11.26 -19.55 -8.03
CA ALA A 354 11.90 -20.08 -9.24
C ALA A 354 12.29 -19.01 -10.27
N PRO A 355 11.52 -17.92 -10.49
CA PRO A 355 11.99 -16.82 -11.32
C PRO A 355 12.92 -15.83 -10.59
N VAL A 356 12.99 -15.86 -9.26
CA VAL A 356 13.75 -14.89 -8.44
C VAL A 356 15.21 -15.33 -8.31
N ILE A 357 15.44 -16.51 -7.72
CA ILE A 357 16.77 -16.97 -7.33
C ILE A 357 17.72 -17.15 -8.53
N PRO A 358 17.33 -17.80 -9.65
CA PRO A 358 18.20 -17.94 -10.81
C PRO A 358 18.51 -16.60 -11.50
N ASN A 359 17.55 -15.67 -11.54
CA ASN A 359 17.81 -14.36 -12.13
C ASN A 359 18.72 -13.51 -11.24
N ALA A 360 18.57 -13.56 -9.91
CA ALA A 360 19.50 -12.93 -8.98
C ALA A 360 20.93 -13.47 -9.17
N PHE A 361 21.07 -14.81 -9.29
CA PHE A 361 22.37 -15.45 -9.60
C PHE A 361 22.96 -14.93 -10.93
N ARG A 362 22.16 -14.86 -11.98
CA ARG A 362 22.60 -14.36 -13.30
C ARG A 362 23.11 -12.92 -13.24
N ILE A 363 22.40 -12.05 -12.52
CA ILE A 363 22.68 -10.61 -12.42
C ILE A 363 23.93 -10.33 -11.57
N LEU A 364 24.20 -11.18 -10.58
CA LEU A 364 25.36 -11.01 -9.70
C LEU A 364 26.68 -11.22 -10.45
N LYS A 365 27.68 -10.39 -10.15
CA LYS A 365 29.08 -10.63 -10.49
C LYS A 365 29.63 -11.82 -9.70
N ALA A 366 30.67 -12.43 -10.20
CA ALA A 366 31.41 -13.46 -9.46
C ALA A 366 31.82 -12.95 -8.07
N GLY A 367 31.62 -13.76 -7.04
CA GLY A 367 31.80 -13.38 -5.63
C GLY A 367 30.76 -12.41 -5.07
N GLY A 368 29.70 -12.11 -5.83
CA GLY A 368 28.59 -11.27 -5.39
C GLY A 368 27.64 -12.01 -4.45
N HIS A 369 26.80 -11.25 -3.74
CA HIS A 369 25.89 -11.79 -2.75
C HIS A 369 24.43 -11.43 -3.05
N PHE A 370 23.53 -12.40 -2.93
CA PHE A 370 22.10 -12.20 -2.84
C PHE A 370 21.67 -12.35 -1.39
N ILE A 371 21.14 -11.28 -0.78
CA ILE A 371 20.69 -11.26 0.61
C ILE A 371 19.21 -10.93 0.63
N PHE A 372 18.41 -11.85 1.16
CA PHE A 372 16.96 -11.68 1.18
C PHE A 372 16.33 -12.26 2.43
N THR A 373 15.08 -11.89 2.70
CA THR A 373 14.30 -12.39 3.83
C THR A 373 13.08 -13.16 3.36
N CYS A 374 12.71 -14.18 4.15
CA CYS A 374 11.45 -14.90 4.01
C CYS A 374 10.76 -15.02 5.37
N GLU A 375 9.42 -15.04 5.40
CA GLU A 375 8.69 -15.61 6.53
C GLU A 375 8.92 -17.12 6.55
N ALA A 376 9.08 -17.71 7.74
CA ALA A 376 9.37 -19.12 7.88
C ALA A 376 8.08 -19.97 7.81
N ALA A 377 8.10 -20.97 6.95
CA ALA A 377 7.26 -22.15 7.08
C ALA A 377 8.00 -23.20 7.89
N SER A 378 7.28 -24.00 8.68
CA SER A 378 7.87 -25.11 9.44
C SER A 378 8.25 -26.27 8.52
N GLU A 379 9.17 -27.13 8.96
CA GLU A 379 9.68 -28.22 8.12
C GLU A 379 8.65 -29.33 7.80
N ASP A 380 7.54 -29.38 8.55
CA ASP A 380 6.40 -30.27 8.31
C ASP A 380 5.32 -29.68 7.38
N GLU A 381 5.40 -28.37 7.07
CA GLU A 381 4.52 -27.75 6.08
C GLU A 381 4.99 -27.97 4.63
N ALA A 382 4.25 -27.45 3.66
CA ALA A 382 4.68 -27.41 2.26
C ALA A 382 5.88 -26.48 2.07
N ASP A 383 6.63 -26.63 0.97
CA ASP A 383 7.78 -25.78 0.64
C ASP A 383 7.40 -24.30 0.51
N LEU A 384 6.16 -24.04 0.08
CA LEU A 384 5.53 -22.72 -0.04
C LEU A 384 4.16 -22.78 0.63
N VAL A 385 3.89 -21.85 1.53
CA VAL A 385 2.62 -21.73 2.24
C VAL A 385 2.08 -20.32 2.07
N LEU A 386 0.81 -20.19 1.67
CA LEU A 386 0.08 -18.94 1.74
C LEU A 386 -0.64 -18.87 3.09
N ARG A 387 -0.27 -17.91 3.94
CA ARG A 387 -0.87 -17.72 5.28
C ARG A 387 -2.26 -17.11 5.14
N PRO A 388 -3.34 -17.79 5.60
CA PRO A 388 -4.71 -17.29 5.44
C PRO A 388 -4.96 -15.94 6.14
N ASP A 389 -4.35 -15.77 7.34
CA ASP A 389 -4.58 -14.57 8.17
C ASP A 389 -3.99 -13.29 7.58
N SER A 390 -2.90 -13.41 6.83
CA SER A 390 -2.12 -12.29 6.30
C SER A 390 -2.08 -12.21 4.78
N ASN A 391 -2.48 -13.29 4.10
CA ASN A 391 -2.29 -13.48 2.66
C ASN A 391 -0.83 -13.34 2.21
N ARG A 392 0.13 -13.63 3.09
CA ARG A 392 1.55 -13.58 2.76
C ARG A 392 2.10 -14.98 2.59
N TYR A 393 3.14 -15.07 1.77
CA TYR A 393 3.85 -16.31 1.53
C TYR A 393 4.91 -16.54 2.60
N ALA A 394 4.95 -17.77 3.12
CA ALA A 394 6.01 -18.29 3.96
C ALA A 394 6.74 -19.42 3.22
N HIS A 395 8.04 -19.52 3.41
CA HIS A 395 8.89 -20.49 2.72
C HIS A 395 9.59 -21.40 3.72
N LYS A 396 9.76 -22.66 3.32
CA LYS A 396 10.57 -23.61 4.08
C LYS A 396 12.05 -23.33 3.85
N ALA A 397 12.84 -23.20 4.91
CA ALA A 397 14.26 -22.87 4.79
C ALA A 397 15.03 -23.92 3.97
N SER A 398 14.77 -25.20 4.18
CA SER A 398 15.40 -26.31 3.42
C SER A 398 15.08 -26.25 1.91
N ALA A 399 13.87 -25.83 1.53
CA ALA A 399 13.48 -25.67 0.15
C ALA A 399 14.18 -24.46 -0.51
N VAL A 400 14.33 -23.35 0.23
CA VAL A 400 15.05 -22.16 -0.23
C VAL A 400 16.54 -22.46 -0.40
N GLU A 401 17.16 -23.20 0.53
CA GLU A 401 18.54 -23.63 0.41
C GLU A 401 18.75 -24.47 -0.86
N ARG A 402 17.90 -25.46 -1.08
CA ARG A 402 17.94 -26.31 -2.28
C ARG A 402 17.87 -25.47 -3.56
N GLN A 403 16.93 -24.53 -3.67
CA GLN A 403 16.80 -23.66 -4.84
C GLN A 403 18.04 -22.78 -5.06
N CYS A 404 18.63 -22.23 -3.99
CA CYS A 404 19.88 -21.46 -4.10
C CYS A 404 21.03 -22.33 -4.61
N ARG A 405 21.18 -23.57 -4.09
CA ARG A 405 22.21 -24.51 -4.55
C ARG A 405 22.00 -24.92 -6.01
N GLU A 406 20.77 -25.23 -6.39
CA GLU A 406 20.40 -25.57 -7.77
C GLU A 406 20.65 -24.41 -8.75
N ALA A 407 20.50 -23.16 -8.32
CA ALA A 407 20.83 -21.98 -9.11
C ALA A 407 22.35 -21.74 -9.26
N GLY A 408 23.20 -22.42 -8.46
CA GLY A 408 24.65 -22.35 -8.56
C GLY A 408 25.35 -21.55 -7.44
N PHE A 409 24.66 -21.11 -6.41
CA PHE A 409 25.30 -20.46 -5.26
C PHE A 409 26.16 -21.48 -4.49
N ASP A 410 27.42 -21.15 -4.22
CA ASP A 410 28.37 -22.04 -3.55
C ASP A 410 28.34 -21.94 -2.02
N GLU A 411 28.03 -20.78 -1.49
CA GLU A 411 27.78 -20.57 -0.07
C GLU A 411 26.34 -20.07 0.14
N VAL A 412 25.60 -20.76 1.00
CA VAL A 412 24.24 -20.37 1.40
C VAL A 412 24.17 -20.46 2.92
N GLN A 413 24.02 -19.31 3.57
CA GLN A 413 23.95 -19.18 5.02
C GLN A 413 22.57 -18.68 5.41
N PHE A 414 22.07 -19.16 6.55
CA PHE A 414 20.79 -18.75 7.12
C PHE A 414 21.01 -18.12 8.48
N GLU A 415 20.43 -16.94 8.69
CA GLU A 415 20.27 -16.36 10.02
C GLU A 415 18.79 -16.44 10.38
N HIS A 416 18.44 -17.41 11.25
CA HIS A 416 17.07 -17.59 11.70
C HIS A 416 16.71 -16.50 12.72
N LEU A 417 15.54 -15.91 12.53
CA LEU A 417 14.99 -14.88 13.38
C LEU A 417 13.71 -15.41 14.06
N GLU A 418 13.73 -15.46 15.41
CA GLU A 418 12.53 -15.83 16.18
C GLU A 418 11.38 -14.85 15.91
N SER A 419 11.73 -13.59 15.59
CA SER A 419 10.81 -12.55 15.18
C SER A 419 11.42 -11.75 14.05
N LEU A 420 11.02 -12.03 12.81
CA LEU A 420 11.27 -11.16 11.67
C LEU A 420 10.52 -9.84 11.87
N ARG A 421 9.29 -9.92 12.39
CA ARG A 421 8.46 -8.81 12.85
C ARG A 421 7.40 -9.28 13.84
N ASN A 422 6.84 -8.34 14.63
CA ASN A 422 5.73 -8.61 15.53
C ASN A 422 4.42 -8.13 14.90
N GLU A 423 3.41 -8.99 14.87
CA GLU A 423 2.10 -8.63 14.32
C GLU A 423 0.99 -9.06 15.29
N GLY A 424 0.12 -8.12 15.68
CA GLY A 424 -0.95 -8.41 16.64
C GLY A 424 -0.45 -8.94 18.00
N GLY A 425 0.78 -8.56 18.41
CA GLY A 425 1.40 -9.04 19.63
C GLY A 425 2.07 -10.42 19.52
N LYS A 426 2.09 -11.03 18.33
CA LYS A 426 2.76 -12.31 18.07
C LYS A 426 4.04 -12.09 17.28
N ALA A 427 5.12 -12.76 17.67
CA ALA A 427 6.34 -12.83 16.89
C ALA A 427 6.11 -13.70 15.65
N LEU A 428 6.43 -13.19 14.46
CA LEU A 428 6.42 -13.94 13.23
C LEU A 428 7.85 -14.38 12.92
N PRO A 429 8.14 -15.69 12.92
CA PRO A 429 9.46 -16.19 12.60
C PRO A 429 9.80 -15.99 11.14
N GLY A 430 11.07 -15.82 10.87
CA GLY A 430 11.61 -15.70 9.53
C GLY A 430 13.09 -16.00 9.49
N PHE A 431 13.69 -15.76 8.35
CA PHE A 431 15.13 -15.92 8.18
C PHE A 431 15.70 -14.95 7.16
N ILE A 432 16.96 -14.61 7.36
CA ILE A 432 17.79 -13.92 6.36
C ILE A 432 18.60 -14.99 5.66
N VAL A 433 18.61 -14.97 4.32
CA VAL A 433 19.46 -15.82 3.47
C VAL A 433 20.61 -14.97 2.93
N ILE A 434 21.82 -15.49 3.03
CA ILE A 434 23.03 -14.89 2.47
C ILE A 434 23.60 -15.91 1.50
N ALA A 435 23.35 -15.70 0.19
CA ALA A 435 23.77 -16.60 -0.87
C ALA A 435 24.89 -15.96 -1.70
N ARG A 436 26.04 -16.63 -1.83
CA ARG A 436 27.20 -16.12 -2.59
C ARG A 436 27.32 -16.82 -3.94
N LYS A 437 27.46 -16.03 -5.00
CA LYS A 437 27.86 -16.53 -6.32
C LYS A 437 29.35 -16.91 -6.30
N PRO A 438 29.79 -18.06 -6.87
CA PRO A 438 31.18 -18.48 -6.90
C PRO A 438 32.10 -17.39 -7.44
N LEU A 439 33.34 -17.40 -6.96
CA LEU A 439 34.38 -16.57 -7.56
C LEU A 439 34.68 -17.05 -8.99
N ALA A 440 35.04 -16.14 -9.88
CA ALA A 440 35.50 -16.53 -11.20
C ALA A 440 36.79 -17.41 -11.05
N VAL A 441 36.75 -18.59 -11.65
CA VAL A 441 37.97 -19.41 -11.74
C VAL A 441 38.96 -18.70 -12.68
N PRO A 442 40.18 -18.40 -12.27
CA PRO A 442 41.16 -17.82 -13.16
C PRO A 442 41.31 -18.71 -14.40
N ALA A 443 41.32 -18.10 -15.60
CA ALA A 443 41.43 -18.83 -16.88
C ALA A 443 42.72 -19.68 -17.02
N ASP A 444 43.70 -19.50 -16.12
CA ASP A 444 44.99 -20.16 -16.10
C ASP A 444 45.17 -21.22 -15.01
N ALA A 445 44.12 -21.72 -14.39
CA ALA A 445 44.23 -22.82 -13.44
C ALA A 445 44.51 -24.12 -14.23
N PRO A 446 45.69 -24.78 -14.05
CA PRO A 446 45.96 -26.05 -14.74
C PRO A 446 44.88 -27.06 -14.31
N ALA A 447 44.32 -27.78 -15.31
CA ALA A 447 43.41 -28.87 -15.05
C ALA A 447 44.07 -29.82 -14.04
N ALA A 448 43.43 -30.00 -12.87
CA ALA A 448 43.87 -30.97 -11.88
C ALA A 448 43.87 -32.35 -12.56
N ALA A 449 45.07 -32.94 -12.66
CA ALA A 449 45.33 -34.25 -13.25
C ALA A 449 44.80 -35.39 -12.34
#